data_0d5d54096963e5f376fb4b32ed330b95
#
_entry.id   0d5d54096963e5f376fb4b32ed330b95
#
_cell.length_a   1.000
_cell.length_b   1.000
_cell.length_c   1.000
_cell.angle_alpha   90.00
_cell.angle_beta   90.00
_cell.angle_gamma   90.00
#
_symmetry.space_group_name_H-M   'P 1'
#
loop_
_entity.id
_entity.type
_entity.pdbx_description
1 polymer ?
#
loop_
_entity_poly.entity_id
_entity_poly.type
_entity_poly.pdbx_seq_one_letter_code
_entity_poly.pdbx_strand_id
1 'polypeptide(L)'
;MRNSALAASATLMPAGLAADPAQNVFHIFAFQWKPGTTDEQKERAARDIRAFQGTIPGLLETHVGPNISPRGKGYTFGGIMRFTNQAALDAYVRHPAHQALLVWLVPLIDAIELDLPA
;
A
#
# COMPACT_ATOMS: atom_id res chain seq x y z
N MET A 1 -7.77 19.77 3.67
CA MET A 1 -7.25 20.30 3.93
C MET A 1 -6.85 20.60 4.23
N ARG A 2 -6.36 20.36 3.84
CA ARG A 2 -5.50 20.69 4.17
C ARG A 2 -5.34 21.52 3.78
N ASN A 3 -5.11 21.64 3.42
CA ASN A 3 -4.55 22.62 3.25
C ASN A 3 -4.33 23.19 3.30
N SER A 4 -4.27 23.30 3.09
CA SER A 4 -3.74 24.13 3.23
C SER A 4 -3.44 24.60 3.46
N ALA A 5 -3.47 24.80 3.27
CA ALA A 5 -2.90 25.42 3.70
C ALA A 5 -2.56 25.64 4.00
N LEU A 6 -2.37 25.77 3.86
CA LEU A 6 -1.67 26.09 4.46
C LEU A 6 -1.56 26.55 5.02
N ALA A 7 -1.74 26.79 5.13
CA ALA A 7 -1.31 27.20 6.01
C ALA A 7 -1.21 27.38 6.64
N ALA A 8 -1.29 27.56 6.96
CA ALA A 8 -0.90 27.86 7.80
C ALA A 8 -0.62 27.64 8.51
N SER A 9 -0.93 27.40 8.78
CA SER A 9 -0.49 27.27 9.75
C SER A 9 0.39 27.18 9.93
N ALA A 10 0.32 27.72 9.88
CA ALA A 10 1.42 27.50 10.06
C ALA A 10 1.76 26.41 10.51
N THR A 11 1.56 25.71 10.00
CA THR A 11 1.91 24.55 10.56
C THR A 11 3.31 24.54 10.98
N LEU A 12 3.58 23.91 12.03
CA LEU A 12 4.90 23.86 12.59
C LEU A 12 5.71 22.71 12.03
N MET A 13 5.17 21.98 11.08
CA MET A 13 5.88 20.88 10.46
C MET A 13 7.03 21.39 9.63
N PRO A 14 8.24 20.83 9.77
CA PRO A 14 9.34 21.16 8.88
C PRO A 14 8.96 20.91 7.42
N ALA A 15 9.44 21.77 6.54
CA ALA A 15 9.07 21.72 5.12
C ALA A 15 9.33 20.33 4.51
N GLY A 16 10.43 19.68 4.88
CA GLY A 16 10.77 18.37 4.32
C GLY A 16 9.84 17.25 4.73
N LEU A 17 8.98 17.46 5.73
CA LEU A 17 8.02 16.47 6.20
C LEU A 17 6.61 16.70 5.70
N ALA A 18 6.35 17.84 5.11
CA ALA A 18 5.02 18.13 4.58
C ALA A 18 4.80 17.36 3.28
N ALA A 19 3.65 16.73 3.15
CA ALA A 19 3.29 16.08 1.90
C ALA A 19 2.95 17.11 0.85
N ASP A 20 3.45 16.92 -0.37
CA ASP A 20 3.10 17.72 -1.54
C ASP A 20 1.82 17.10 -2.14
N PRO A 21 0.70 17.84 -2.21
CA PRO A 21 -0.55 17.29 -2.76
C PRO A 21 -0.43 16.80 -4.21
N ALA A 22 0.56 17.30 -4.96
CA ALA A 22 0.79 16.88 -6.33
C ALA A 22 1.81 15.76 -6.46
N GLN A 23 2.46 15.37 -5.35
CA GLN A 23 3.49 14.36 -5.36
C GLN A 23 2.87 12.96 -5.37
N ASN A 24 3.18 12.16 -6.38
CA ASN A 24 2.82 10.75 -6.37
C ASN A 24 3.57 10.04 -5.22
N VAL A 25 2.97 8.96 -4.75
CA VAL A 25 3.53 8.15 -3.67
C VAL A 25 3.51 6.70 -4.08
N PHE A 26 4.63 6.00 -3.86
CA PHE A 26 4.66 4.55 -3.96
C PHE A 26 4.36 3.94 -2.60
N HIS A 27 3.47 2.95 -2.60
CA HIS A 27 3.23 2.08 -1.45
C HIS A 27 3.78 0.71 -1.83
N ILE A 28 4.78 0.25 -1.09
CA ILE A 28 5.48 -1.00 -1.36
C ILE A 28 5.24 -1.93 -0.18
N PHE A 29 4.91 -3.18 -0.47
CA PHE A 29 4.68 -4.16 0.59
C PHE A 29 5.34 -5.49 0.23
N ALA A 30 5.70 -6.25 1.27
CA ALA A 30 6.22 -7.60 1.11
C ALA A 30 5.71 -8.46 2.26
N PHE A 31 5.40 -9.72 1.94
CA PHE A 31 4.85 -10.66 2.92
C PHE A 31 5.73 -11.88 3.07
N GLN A 32 5.88 -12.31 4.32
CA GLN A 32 6.19 -13.71 4.64
C GLN A 32 4.86 -14.39 4.93
N TRP A 33 4.61 -15.51 4.27
CA TRP A 33 3.40 -16.28 4.55
C TRP A 33 3.63 -17.16 5.79
N LYS A 34 2.65 -17.20 6.67
CA LYS A 34 2.71 -18.09 7.81
C LYS A 34 2.57 -19.54 7.35
N PRO A 35 3.16 -20.49 8.10
CA PRO A 35 3.04 -21.92 7.76
C PRO A 35 1.58 -22.33 7.62
N GLY A 36 1.30 -23.17 6.64
CA GLY A 36 -0.05 -23.64 6.38
C GLY A 36 -0.87 -22.79 5.44
N THR A 37 -0.36 -21.62 5.02
CA THR A 37 -1.04 -20.82 4.01
C THR A 37 -1.03 -21.57 2.68
N THR A 38 -2.21 -21.72 2.08
CA THR A 38 -2.36 -22.49 0.85
C THR A 38 -2.03 -21.65 -0.38
N ASP A 39 -1.71 -22.33 -1.48
CA ASP A 39 -1.48 -21.65 -2.76
C ASP A 39 -2.72 -20.89 -3.19
N GLU A 40 -3.91 -21.45 -2.93
CA GLU A 40 -5.16 -20.80 -3.27
C GLU A 40 -5.33 -19.47 -2.51
N GLN A 41 -4.96 -19.44 -1.24
CA GLN A 41 -5.01 -18.21 -0.44
C GLN A 41 -4.04 -17.17 -0.98
N LYS A 42 -2.84 -17.60 -1.39
CA LYS A 42 -1.85 -16.69 -1.97
C LYS A 42 -2.33 -16.11 -3.29
N GLU A 43 -2.95 -16.95 -4.13
CA GLU A 43 -3.52 -16.50 -5.40
C GLU A 43 -4.69 -15.55 -5.19
N ARG A 44 -5.51 -15.81 -4.18
CA ARG A 44 -6.61 -14.92 -3.81
C ARG A 44 -6.08 -13.54 -3.41
N ALA A 45 -4.99 -13.51 -2.63
CA ALA A 45 -4.39 -12.24 -2.24
C ALA A 45 -3.96 -11.43 -3.46
N ALA A 46 -3.27 -12.07 -4.41
CA ALA A 46 -2.86 -11.40 -5.63
C ALA A 46 -4.05 -10.87 -6.43
N ARG A 47 -5.09 -11.68 -6.56
CA ARG A 47 -6.28 -11.33 -7.31
C ARG A 47 -7.03 -10.16 -6.67
N ASP A 48 -7.23 -10.23 -5.35
CA ASP A 48 -7.97 -9.19 -4.64
C ASP A 48 -7.21 -7.86 -4.66
N ILE A 49 -5.88 -7.90 -4.53
CA ILE A 49 -5.08 -6.69 -4.59
C ILE A 49 -5.09 -6.10 -6.01
N ARG A 50 -4.99 -6.93 -7.05
CA ARG A 50 -5.09 -6.43 -8.43
C ARG A 50 -6.44 -5.77 -8.68
N ALA A 51 -7.50 -6.27 -8.07
CA ALA A 51 -8.84 -5.73 -8.24
C ALA A 51 -9.01 -4.34 -7.63
N PHE A 52 -8.08 -3.88 -6.81
CA PHE A 52 -8.11 -2.49 -6.33
C PHE A 52 -7.90 -1.49 -7.47
N GLN A 53 -7.20 -1.90 -8.53
CA GLN A 53 -7.02 -1.04 -9.69
C GLN A 53 -8.38 -0.78 -10.33
N GLY A 54 -8.75 0.49 -10.45
CA GLY A 54 -10.07 0.87 -10.95
C GLY A 54 -11.16 0.95 -9.88
N THR A 55 -10.89 0.46 -8.66
CA THR A 55 -11.84 0.52 -7.56
C THR A 55 -11.45 1.60 -6.54
N ILE A 56 -10.16 1.71 -6.26
CA ILE A 56 -9.65 2.64 -5.24
C ILE A 56 -9.36 4.00 -5.88
N PRO A 57 -10.03 5.07 -5.41
CA PRO A 57 -9.76 6.40 -5.95
C PRO A 57 -8.30 6.81 -5.76
N GLY A 58 -7.69 7.35 -6.80
CA GLY A 58 -6.31 7.83 -6.75
C GLY A 58 -5.25 6.76 -6.91
N LEU A 59 -5.63 5.50 -7.03
CA LEU A 59 -4.70 4.42 -7.33
C LEU A 59 -4.41 4.41 -8.82
N LEU A 60 -3.15 4.66 -9.19
CA LEU A 60 -2.73 4.82 -10.57
C LEU A 60 -2.15 3.55 -11.16
N GLU A 61 -1.51 2.72 -10.33
CA GLU A 61 -0.74 1.60 -10.83
C GLU A 61 -0.61 0.55 -9.73
N THR A 62 -0.73 -0.73 -10.10
CA THR A 62 -0.63 -1.86 -9.16
C THR A 62 0.14 -3.00 -9.80
N HIS A 63 1.17 -3.47 -9.09
CA HIS A 63 1.91 -4.68 -9.46
C HIS A 63 2.00 -5.55 -8.21
N VAL A 64 1.60 -6.81 -8.32
CA VAL A 64 1.57 -7.71 -7.16
C VAL A 64 1.79 -9.14 -7.63
N GLY A 65 2.55 -9.90 -6.85
CA GLY A 65 2.80 -11.30 -7.14
C GLY A 65 3.91 -11.90 -6.30
N PRO A 66 4.33 -13.12 -6.67
CA PRO A 66 5.45 -13.77 -5.99
C PRO A 66 6.74 -12.97 -6.14
N ASN A 67 7.53 -12.97 -5.06
CA ASN A 67 8.88 -12.42 -5.13
C ASN A 67 9.81 -13.46 -5.77
N ILE A 68 10.43 -13.10 -6.88
CA ILE A 68 11.32 -14.00 -7.62
C ILE A 68 12.78 -13.79 -7.27
N SER A 69 13.10 -12.91 -6.32
CA SER A 69 14.47 -12.66 -5.90
C SER A 69 14.93 -13.73 -4.91
N PRO A 70 16.15 -14.28 -5.07
CA PRO A 70 16.71 -15.18 -4.05
C PRO A 70 17.16 -14.43 -2.79
N ARG A 71 17.11 -13.09 -2.80
CA ARG A 71 17.56 -12.26 -1.69
C ARG A 71 16.41 -11.74 -0.83
N GLY A 72 15.23 -12.35 -0.93
CA GLY A 72 14.03 -11.86 -0.25
C GLY A 72 13.93 -12.17 1.23
N LYS A 73 14.85 -12.95 1.77
CA LYS A 73 14.90 -13.26 3.21
C LYS A 73 13.58 -13.77 3.77
N GLY A 74 12.90 -14.65 3.01
CA GLY A 74 11.62 -15.21 3.42
C GLY A 74 10.40 -14.37 3.02
N TYR A 75 10.59 -13.18 2.49
CA TYR A 75 9.51 -12.39 1.92
C TYR A 75 9.30 -12.84 0.48
N THR A 76 8.34 -13.74 0.31
CA THR A 76 8.15 -14.46 -0.95
C THR A 76 7.04 -13.90 -1.82
N PHE A 77 6.40 -12.81 -1.39
CA PHE A 77 5.29 -12.19 -2.08
C PHE A 77 5.33 -10.70 -1.81
N GLY A 78 4.96 -9.90 -2.79
CA GLY A 78 4.92 -8.46 -2.56
C GLY A 78 4.30 -7.71 -3.72
N GLY A 79 4.35 -6.38 -3.59
CA GLY A 79 3.82 -5.54 -4.63
C GLY A 79 4.19 -4.08 -4.45
N ILE A 80 3.85 -3.32 -5.47
CA ILE A 80 4.01 -1.88 -5.48
C ILE A 80 2.75 -1.25 -6.06
N MET A 81 2.29 -0.20 -5.39
CA MET A 81 1.13 0.57 -5.82
C MET A 81 1.54 2.03 -5.89
N ARG A 82 1.10 2.74 -6.93
CA ARG A 82 1.38 4.17 -7.07
C ARG A 82 0.09 4.95 -6.92
N PHE A 83 0.10 5.91 -6.02
CA PHE A 83 -1.05 6.78 -5.73
C PHE A 83 -0.78 8.21 -6.19
N THR A 84 -1.85 8.95 -6.50
CA THR A 84 -1.75 10.33 -6.93
C THR A 84 -1.08 11.22 -5.89
N ASN A 85 -1.31 10.93 -4.61
CA ASN A 85 -0.72 11.70 -3.51
C ASN A 85 -0.90 10.95 -2.20
N GLN A 86 -0.34 11.51 -1.12
CA GLN A 86 -0.42 10.91 0.21
C GLN A 86 -1.87 10.79 0.69
N ALA A 87 -2.70 11.78 0.40
CA ALA A 87 -4.10 11.73 0.86
C ALA A 87 -4.85 10.54 0.24
N ALA A 88 -4.56 10.21 -1.02
CA ALA A 88 -5.17 9.05 -1.67
C ALA A 88 -4.71 7.75 -1.02
N LEU A 89 -3.44 7.64 -0.67
CA LEU A 89 -2.91 6.48 0.05
C LEU A 89 -3.56 6.35 1.42
N ASP A 90 -3.67 7.46 2.16
CA ASP A 90 -4.29 7.44 3.49
C ASP A 90 -5.76 6.99 3.39
N ALA A 91 -6.48 7.45 2.38
CA ALA A 91 -7.86 7.04 2.14
C ALA A 91 -7.97 5.56 1.79
N TYR A 92 -7.02 5.05 1.00
CA TYR A 92 -6.95 3.62 0.66
C TYR A 92 -6.84 2.76 1.92
N VAL A 93 -5.97 3.15 2.85
CA VAL A 93 -5.76 2.38 4.08
C VAL A 93 -7.10 2.18 4.83
N ARG A 94 -7.98 3.16 4.80
CA ARG A 94 -9.27 3.11 5.47
C ARG A 94 -10.42 2.63 4.59
N HIS A 95 -10.17 2.41 3.31
CA HIS A 95 -11.23 2.06 2.36
C HIS A 95 -11.85 0.71 2.71
N PRO A 96 -13.19 0.57 2.61
CA PRO A 96 -13.85 -0.71 2.94
C PRO A 96 -13.30 -1.92 2.19
N ALA A 97 -12.91 -1.76 0.93
CA ALA A 97 -12.34 -2.86 0.15
C ALA A 97 -11.00 -3.33 0.73
N HIS A 98 -10.16 -2.39 1.18
CA HIS A 98 -8.89 -2.72 1.82
C HIS A 98 -9.14 -3.37 3.18
N GLN A 99 -10.06 -2.83 3.96
CA GLN A 99 -10.39 -3.40 5.26
C GLN A 99 -10.91 -4.83 5.14
N ALA A 100 -11.71 -5.11 4.12
CA ALA A 100 -12.22 -6.46 3.86
C ALA A 100 -11.09 -7.45 3.55
N LEU A 101 -10.08 -7.01 2.79
CA LEU A 101 -8.88 -7.81 2.53
C LEU A 101 -8.15 -8.14 3.82
N LEU A 102 -7.94 -7.13 4.67
CA LEU A 102 -7.16 -7.29 5.89
C LEU A 102 -7.76 -8.32 6.85
N VAL A 103 -9.09 -8.44 6.89
CA VAL A 103 -9.77 -9.37 7.79
C VAL A 103 -9.27 -10.79 7.62
N TRP A 104 -9.10 -11.25 6.38
CA TRP A 104 -8.66 -12.63 6.15
C TRP A 104 -7.15 -12.74 5.88
N LEU A 105 -6.52 -11.67 5.39
CA LEU A 105 -5.11 -11.71 5.01
C LEU A 105 -4.16 -11.56 6.20
N VAL A 106 -4.44 -10.63 7.10
CA VAL A 106 -3.53 -10.32 8.22
C VAL A 106 -3.16 -11.56 9.04
N PRO A 107 -4.10 -12.47 9.36
CA PRO A 107 -3.74 -13.67 10.11
C PRO A 107 -2.76 -14.61 9.39
N LEU A 108 -2.56 -14.43 8.09
CA LEU A 108 -1.75 -15.33 7.27
C LEU A 108 -0.35 -14.81 6.99
N ILE A 109 -0.03 -13.57 7.41
CA ILE A 109 1.19 -12.93 6.96
C ILE A 109 1.96 -12.25 8.09
N ASP A 110 3.27 -12.10 7.85
CA ASP A 110 4.08 -11.06 8.46
C ASP A 110 4.48 -10.12 7.34
N ALA A 111 4.12 -8.84 7.49
CA ALA A 111 4.29 -7.86 6.42
C ALA A 111 5.25 -6.76 6.80
N ILE A 112 5.95 -6.23 5.80
CA ILE A 112 6.61 -4.93 5.90
C ILE A 112 6.05 -4.03 4.81
N GLU A 113 6.07 -2.73 5.09
CA GLU A 113 5.54 -1.73 4.16
C GLU A 113 6.45 -0.52 4.11
N LEU A 114 6.60 0.04 2.92
CA LEU A 114 7.36 1.26 2.70
C LEU A 114 6.50 2.19 1.85
N ASP A 115 6.45 3.45 2.26
CA ASP A 115 5.79 4.49 1.47
C ASP A 115 6.85 5.51 1.08
N LEU A 116 7.05 5.70 -0.21
CA LEU A 116 8.12 6.54 -0.74
C LEU A 116 7.55 7.59 -1.70
N PRO A 117 8.08 8.82 -1.66
CA PRO A 117 7.77 9.78 -2.71
C PRO A 117 8.23 9.22 -4.06
N ALA A 118 7.38 9.35 -5.04
CA ALA A 118 7.72 8.89 -6.38
C ALA A 118 8.59 9.89 -7.13
#